data_e7e680f658a2c2865787928c2a7e9247
#
_entry.id   e7e680f658a2c2865787928c2a7e9247
#
_cell.length_a   1.000
_cell.length_b   1.000
_cell.length_c   1.000
_cell.angle_alpha   90.00
_cell.angle_beta   90.00
_cell.angle_gamma   90.00
#
_symmetry.space_group_name_H-M   'P 1'
#
loop_
_entity.id
_entity.type
_entity.pdbx_description
1 polymer ?
#
loop_
_entity_poly.entity_id
_entity_poly.type
_entity_poly.pdbx_seq_one_letter_code
_entity_poly.pdbx_strand_id
1 'polypeptide(L)'
;MKKVTTLLAATALAFAAFVGPAAAATVAGVELTDYSLGVTKTDGDYSLVVGTTAPIALAGVEVDLKPAVGFGDGDLTFDLGASYDVTEVFGARISAVAGVGLNWIDTDDLAFDARIGGGVSYEVGDGKAVFATYTFGYDFDAEDTDTELRLGISFKF
;
A
#
# COMPACT_ATOMS: atom_id res chain seq x y z
N MET A 1 -0.26 23.13 13.54
CA MET A 1 1.18 22.91 13.37
C MET A 1 1.64 21.48 13.70
N LYS A 2 1.08 20.75 14.69
CA LYS A 2 1.46 19.35 14.99
C LYS A 2 1.09 18.34 13.87
N LYS A 3 0.02 18.58 13.10
CA LYS A 3 -0.45 17.70 12.02
C LYS A 3 0.50 17.69 10.81
N VAL A 4 1.11 18.82 10.48
CA VAL A 4 2.07 18.95 9.37
C VAL A 4 3.36 18.20 9.65
N THR A 5 3.81 18.13 10.91
CA THR A 5 5.05 17.44 11.28
C THR A 5 4.92 15.92 11.17
N THR A 6 3.73 15.37 11.48
CA THR A 6 3.47 13.93 11.33
C THR A 6 3.37 13.53 9.86
N LEU A 7 2.79 14.41 9.04
CA LEU A 7 2.68 14.21 7.59
C LEU A 7 4.05 14.20 6.90
N LEU A 8 4.90 15.18 7.23
CA LEU A 8 6.28 15.25 6.74
C LEU A 8 7.10 14.02 7.16
N ALA A 9 6.86 13.47 8.35
CA ALA A 9 7.53 12.25 8.80
C ALA A 9 7.08 11.01 8.00
N ALA A 10 5.79 10.87 7.70
CA ALA A 10 5.27 9.76 6.88
C ALA A 10 5.73 9.87 5.41
N THR A 11 5.74 11.07 4.86
CA THR A 11 6.27 11.33 3.51
C THR A 11 7.78 11.12 3.44
N ALA A 12 8.53 11.51 4.48
CA ALA A 12 9.96 11.24 4.58
C ALA A 12 10.27 9.74 4.71
N LEU A 13 9.42 8.97 5.41
CA LEU A 13 9.52 7.51 5.48
C LEU A 13 9.32 6.87 4.09
N ALA A 14 8.31 7.30 3.36
CA ALA A 14 8.07 6.81 2.00
C ALA A 14 9.20 7.18 1.04
N PHE A 15 9.75 8.40 1.13
CA PHE A 15 10.87 8.86 0.32
C PHE A 15 12.23 8.26 0.73
N ALA A 16 12.47 8.00 2.01
CA ALA A 16 13.71 7.36 2.47
C ALA A 16 13.84 5.93 1.93
N ALA A 17 12.73 5.22 1.72
CA ALA A 17 12.71 3.93 1.03
C ALA A 17 13.11 4.04 -0.46
N PHE A 18 12.98 5.23 -1.07
CA PHE A 18 13.22 5.45 -2.50
C PHE A 18 14.68 5.77 -2.87
N VAL A 19 15.47 6.30 -1.95
CA VAL A 19 16.77 6.93 -2.28
C VAL A 19 17.97 6.14 -1.77
N GLY A 20 17.77 5.02 -1.10
CA GLY A 20 18.86 4.22 -0.54
C GLY A 20 19.25 3.04 -1.44
N PRO A 21 20.55 2.85 -1.73
CA PRO A 21 20.98 1.65 -2.43
C PRO A 21 20.82 0.41 -1.56
N ALA A 22 20.05 -0.56 -2.04
CA ALA A 22 20.19 -2.01 -1.79
C ALA A 22 20.60 -2.47 -0.37
N ALA A 23 20.08 -1.86 0.67
CA ALA A 23 20.17 -2.41 2.02
C ALA A 23 18.75 -2.43 2.60
N ALA A 24 18.35 -3.57 3.17
CA ALA A 24 17.10 -3.68 3.90
C ALA A 24 16.98 -2.48 4.86
N ALA A 25 16.04 -1.57 4.55
CA ALA A 25 15.89 -0.37 5.33
C ALA A 25 15.13 -0.73 6.60
N THR A 26 15.73 -0.53 7.76
CA THR A 26 15.05 -0.71 9.04
C THR A 26 14.48 0.64 9.48
N VAL A 27 13.17 0.74 9.56
CA VAL A 27 12.49 1.95 10.02
C VAL A 27 11.77 1.64 11.33
N ALA A 28 12.15 2.36 12.39
CA ALA A 28 11.60 2.17 13.74
C ALA A 28 11.67 0.71 14.24
N GLY A 29 12.71 -0.04 13.84
CA GLY A 29 12.88 -1.45 14.22
C GLY A 29 12.13 -2.46 13.36
N VAL A 30 11.41 -2.00 12.32
CA VAL A 30 10.73 -2.85 11.34
C VAL A 30 11.57 -2.91 10.07
N GLU A 31 11.87 -4.12 9.62
CA GLU A 31 12.63 -4.38 8.39
C GLU A 31 11.69 -4.25 7.18
N LEU A 32 12.09 -3.43 6.20
CA LEU A 32 11.40 -3.30 4.92
C LEU A 32 12.03 -4.27 3.92
N THR A 33 11.22 -5.04 3.21
CA THR A 33 11.69 -6.11 2.31
C THR A 33 11.65 -5.77 0.84
N ASP A 34 10.80 -4.85 0.46
CA ASP A 34 10.64 -4.41 -0.92
C ASP A 34 10.09 -2.99 -1.02
N TYR A 35 10.13 -2.44 -2.22
CA TYR A 35 9.34 -1.28 -2.59
C TYR A 35 8.47 -1.61 -3.80
N SER A 36 7.36 -0.93 -3.93
CA SER A 36 6.40 -1.14 -5.00
C SER A 36 6.01 0.15 -5.70
N LEU A 37 5.76 0.02 -6.99
CA LEU A 37 5.18 1.06 -7.84
C LEU A 37 3.92 0.49 -8.47
N GLY A 38 2.84 1.25 -8.44
CA GLY A 38 1.58 0.81 -8.99
C GLY A 38 0.71 1.94 -9.48
N VAL A 39 -0.32 1.56 -10.19
CA VAL A 39 -1.42 2.45 -10.56
C VAL A 39 -2.67 1.88 -9.90
N THR A 40 -3.40 2.74 -9.24
CA THR A 40 -4.72 2.44 -8.68
C THR A 40 -5.79 3.08 -9.55
N LYS A 41 -6.88 2.36 -9.73
CA LYS A 41 -8.11 2.87 -10.32
C LYS A 41 -9.24 2.74 -9.32
N THR A 42 -9.87 3.86 -8.97
CA THR A 42 -11.04 3.94 -8.08
C THR A 42 -12.11 4.77 -8.79
N ASP A 43 -13.28 4.21 -9.01
CA ASP A 43 -14.47 4.88 -9.61
C ASP A 43 -14.23 5.68 -10.90
N GLY A 44 -13.20 5.34 -11.64
CA GLY A 44 -12.83 6.00 -12.90
C GLY A 44 -11.59 6.86 -12.80
N ASP A 45 -11.15 7.24 -11.61
CA ASP A 45 -9.96 8.03 -11.36
C ASP A 45 -8.72 7.15 -11.22
N TYR A 46 -7.58 7.70 -11.57
CA TYR A 46 -6.29 6.99 -11.56
C TYR A 46 -5.30 7.70 -10.66
N SER A 47 -4.64 6.91 -9.81
CA SER A 47 -3.56 7.38 -8.93
C SER A 47 -2.29 6.57 -9.16
N LEU A 48 -1.15 7.24 -9.12
CA LEU A 48 0.15 6.58 -9.00
C LEU A 48 0.41 6.26 -7.53
N VAL A 49 0.75 5.02 -7.23
CA VAL A 49 0.99 4.57 -5.86
C VAL A 49 2.40 4.06 -5.68
N VAL A 50 2.99 4.47 -4.59
CA VAL A 50 4.31 4.05 -4.14
C VAL A 50 4.19 3.45 -2.76
N GLY A 51 4.73 2.26 -2.56
CA GLY A 51 4.63 1.56 -1.29
C GLY A 51 5.85 0.73 -0.95
N THR A 52 5.80 0.12 0.22
CA THR A 52 6.80 -0.83 0.70
C THR A 52 6.11 -1.96 1.47
N THR A 53 6.84 -3.04 1.74
CA THR A 53 6.34 -4.17 2.52
C THR A 53 7.18 -4.34 3.79
N ALA A 54 6.49 -4.54 4.89
CA ALA A 54 7.06 -4.79 6.21
C ALA A 54 6.44 -6.07 6.79
N PRO A 55 7.12 -7.23 6.75
CA PRO A 55 6.61 -8.45 7.34
C PRO A 55 6.57 -8.33 8.86
N ILE A 56 5.43 -8.69 9.44
CA ILE A 56 5.24 -8.73 10.89
C ILE A 56 4.59 -10.06 11.31
N ALA A 57 4.83 -10.47 12.56
CA ALA A 57 4.14 -11.60 13.17
C ALA A 57 3.05 -11.10 14.11
N LEU A 58 1.80 -11.39 13.80
CA LEU A 58 0.65 -11.10 14.65
C LEU A 58 0.07 -12.41 15.17
N ALA A 59 0.14 -12.62 16.47
CA ALA A 59 -0.38 -13.83 17.14
C ALA A 59 0.14 -15.16 16.53
N GLY A 60 1.38 -15.16 16.01
CA GLY A 60 2.00 -16.32 15.37
C GLY A 60 1.66 -16.51 13.88
N VAL A 61 0.95 -15.56 13.29
CA VAL A 61 0.66 -15.52 11.85
C VAL A 61 1.53 -14.45 11.20
N GLU A 62 2.22 -14.80 10.13
CA GLU A 62 2.97 -13.83 9.32
C GLU A 62 2.00 -13.03 8.46
N VAL A 63 2.09 -11.71 8.53
CA VAL A 63 1.28 -10.75 7.79
C VAL A 63 2.22 -9.69 7.23
N ASP A 64 2.04 -9.34 5.98
CA ASP A 64 2.74 -8.24 5.35
C ASP A 64 1.98 -6.93 5.54
N LEU A 65 2.55 -5.98 6.29
CA LEU A 65 2.07 -4.61 6.28
C LEU A 65 2.56 -3.91 5.01
N LYS A 66 1.67 -3.14 4.38
CA LYS A 66 1.92 -2.45 3.11
C LYS A 66 1.56 -0.98 3.20
N PRO A 67 2.39 -0.17 3.86
CA PRO A 67 2.22 1.28 3.80
C PRO A 67 2.48 1.79 2.38
N ALA A 68 1.63 2.70 1.92
CA ALA A 68 1.73 3.28 0.60
C ALA A 68 1.27 4.74 0.58
N VAL A 69 1.72 5.47 -0.44
CA VAL A 69 1.30 6.84 -0.73
C VAL A 69 0.84 6.88 -2.18
N GLY A 70 -0.35 7.41 -2.41
CA GLY A 70 -0.94 7.60 -3.72
C GLY A 70 -0.98 9.07 -4.12
N PHE A 71 -0.84 9.32 -5.41
CA PHE A 71 -0.91 10.65 -6.02
C PHE A 71 -1.77 10.56 -7.26
N GLY A 72 -2.85 11.29 -7.31
CA GLY A 72 -3.72 11.34 -8.48
C GLY A 72 -4.75 12.44 -8.38
N ASP A 73 -5.08 13.02 -9.49
CA ASP A 73 -6.14 14.02 -9.68
C ASP A 73 -6.12 15.21 -8.70
N GLY A 74 -4.94 15.54 -8.19
CA GLY A 74 -4.74 16.58 -7.17
C GLY A 74 -4.82 16.08 -5.72
N ASP A 75 -5.16 14.82 -5.52
CA ASP A 75 -5.32 14.21 -4.21
C ASP A 75 -4.06 13.47 -3.77
N LEU A 76 -3.83 13.46 -2.46
CA LEU A 76 -2.80 12.70 -1.79
C LEU A 76 -3.46 11.67 -0.89
N THR A 77 -3.14 10.39 -1.12
CA THR A 77 -3.65 9.29 -0.31
C THR A 77 -2.54 8.65 0.51
N PHE A 78 -2.87 8.25 1.74
CA PHE A 78 -2.00 7.46 2.60
C PHE A 78 -2.71 6.16 2.93
N ASP A 79 -2.19 5.05 2.45
CA ASP A 79 -2.74 3.73 2.70
C ASP A 79 -1.89 2.96 3.70
N LEU A 80 -2.54 2.27 4.61
CA LEU A 80 -1.94 1.21 5.40
C LEU A 80 -2.69 -0.08 5.12
N GLY A 81 -2.14 -0.89 4.24
CA GLY A 81 -2.65 -2.21 3.92
C GLY A 81 -2.00 -3.30 4.77
N ALA A 82 -2.68 -4.43 4.86
CA ALA A 82 -2.14 -5.69 5.36
C ALA A 82 -2.52 -6.80 4.37
N SER A 83 -1.61 -7.71 4.09
CA SER A 83 -1.90 -8.88 3.28
C SER A 83 -1.44 -10.15 3.97
N TYR A 84 -2.24 -11.19 3.79
CA TYR A 84 -1.96 -12.54 4.26
C TYR A 84 -2.01 -13.51 3.08
N ASP A 85 -0.92 -14.27 2.87
CA ASP A 85 -0.85 -15.24 1.80
C ASP A 85 -1.71 -16.47 2.15
N VAL A 86 -2.75 -16.68 1.36
CA VAL A 86 -3.73 -17.77 1.55
C VAL A 86 -3.25 -19.04 0.90
N THR A 87 -2.72 -18.95 -0.33
CA THR A 87 -2.27 -20.10 -1.12
C THR A 87 -1.37 -19.66 -2.27
N GLU A 88 -0.71 -20.64 -2.87
CA GLU A 88 0.04 -20.46 -4.10
C GLU A 88 -0.47 -21.42 -5.18
N VAL A 89 -0.72 -20.90 -6.37
CA VAL A 89 -1.20 -21.66 -7.53
C VAL A 89 -0.35 -21.32 -8.74
N PHE A 90 0.33 -22.32 -9.31
CA PHE A 90 1.22 -22.16 -10.48
C PHE A 90 2.28 -21.05 -10.32
N GLY A 91 2.83 -20.88 -9.11
CA GLY A 91 3.81 -19.84 -8.80
C GLY A 91 3.22 -18.45 -8.55
N ALA A 92 1.91 -18.29 -8.66
CA ALA A 92 1.22 -17.08 -8.26
C ALA A 92 0.76 -17.18 -6.80
N ARG A 93 1.14 -16.22 -5.98
CA ARG A 93 0.66 -16.09 -4.59
C ARG A 93 -0.70 -15.40 -4.58
N ILE A 94 -1.65 -16.00 -3.90
CA ILE A 94 -3.00 -15.47 -3.70
C ILE A 94 -3.10 -15.02 -2.24
N SER A 95 -3.46 -13.78 -2.02
CA SER A 95 -3.51 -13.16 -0.69
C SER A 95 -4.88 -12.56 -0.40
N ALA A 96 -5.27 -12.59 0.87
CA ALA A 96 -6.31 -11.74 1.41
C ALA A 96 -5.69 -10.37 1.75
N VAL A 97 -6.40 -9.30 1.47
CA VAL A 97 -5.96 -7.93 1.69
C VAL A 97 -6.99 -7.18 2.51
N ALA A 98 -6.53 -6.43 3.50
CA ALA A 98 -7.36 -5.47 4.23
C ALA A 98 -6.54 -4.19 4.43
N GLY A 99 -7.19 -3.05 4.56
CA GLY A 99 -6.48 -1.79 4.74
C GLY A 99 -7.37 -0.65 5.18
N VAL A 100 -6.71 0.44 5.52
CA VAL A 100 -7.33 1.72 5.81
C VAL A 100 -6.62 2.79 4.99
N GLY A 101 -7.36 3.76 4.50
CA GLY A 101 -6.86 4.89 3.74
C GLY A 101 -7.21 6.20 4.41
N LEU A 102 -6.36 7.18 4.18
CA LEU A 102 -6.59 8.58 4.50
C LEU A 102 -6.44 9.35 3.20
N ASN A 103 -7.54 9.88 2.69
CA ASN A 103 -7.56 10.68 1.48
C ASN A 103 -7.53 12.16 1.86
N TRP A 104 -6.54 12.87 1.37
CA TRP A 104 -6.46 14.31 1.51
C TRP A 104 -6.96 14.96 0.22
N ILE A 105 -8.23 15.30 0.23
CA ILE A 105 -8.94 15.96 -0.86
C ILE A 105 -8.90 17.45 -0.55
N ASP A 106 -8.11 18.22 -1.27
CA ASP A 106 -7.90 19.63 -0.99
C ASP A 106 -7.38 19.93 0.44
N THR A 107 -7.07 21.18 0.74
CA THR A 107 -6.37 21.55 1.99
C THR A 107 -7.19 21.43 3.28
N ASP A 108 -8.48 21.19 3.21
CA ASP A 108 -9.38 21.27 4.37
C ASP A 108 -10.18 19.99 4.68
N ASP A 109 -10.31 19.04 3.73
CA ASP A 109 -11.09 17.82 3.91
C ASP A 109 -10.19 16.57 3.96
N LEU A 110 -10.31 15.81 5.04
CA LEU A 110 -9.65 14.53 5.24
C LEU A 110 -10.72 13.43 5.30
N ALA A 111 -10.76 12.59 4.28
CA ALA A 111 -11.65 11.43 4.24
C ALA A 111 -10.93 10.17 4.73
N PHE A 112 -11.65 9.32 5.43
CA PHE A 112 -11.17 8.04 5.94
C PHE A 112 -11.94 6.88 5.31
N ASP A 113 -11.21 5.92 4.76
CA ASP A 113 -11.80 4.71 4.20
C ASP A 113 -11.23 3.42 4.83
N ALA A 114 -12.01 2.33 4.75
CA ALA A 114 -11.55 0.98 5.08
C ALA A 114 -11.81 0.07 3.90
N ARG A 115 -10.87 -0.83 3.61
CA ARG A 115 -10.91 -1.70 2.43
C ARG A 115 -10.65 -3.16 2.79
N ILE A 116 -11.31 -4.06 2.05
CA ILE A 116 -11.09 -5.50 2.13
C ILE A 116 -11.18 -6.12 0.74
N GLY A 117 -10.36 -7.12 0.47
CA GLY A 117 -10.37 -7.78 -0.84
C GLY A 117 -9.33 -8.87 -0.98
N GLY A 118 -8.88 -9.05 -2.20
CA GLY A 118 -7.88 -10.06 -2.54
C GLY A 118 -6.79 -9.51 -3.45
N GLY A 119 -5.67 -10.21 -3.45
CA GLY A 119 -4.55 -9.91 -4.29
C GLY A 119 -3.95 -11.15 -4.93
N VAL A 120 -3.25 -10.95 -6.03
CA VAL A 120 -2.42 -11.94 -6.67
C VAL A 120 -1.07 -11.30 -6.98
N SER A 121 0.01 -12.04 -6.73
CA SER A 121 1.36 -11.63 -7.11
C SER A 121 2.12 -12.78 -7.75
N TYR A 122 2.95 -12.46 -8.73
CA TYR A 122 3.75 -13.42 -9.47
C TYR A 122 5.19 -12.93 -9.58
N GLU A 123 6.15 -13.75 -9.15
CA GLU A 123 7.57 -13.44 -9.27
C GLU A 123 8.02 -13.59 -10.74
N VAL A 124 8.56 -12.51 -11.30
CA VAL A 124 9.03 -12.46 -12.70
C VAL A 124 10.55 -12.57 -12.83
N GLY A 125 11.23 -12.85 -11.72
CA GLY A 125 12.69 -13.04 -11.63
C GLY A 125 13.42 -11.81 -11.07
N ASP A 126 14.68 -12.01 -10.69
CA ASP A 126 15.60 -10.97 -10.18
C ASP A 126 15.05 -10.12 -9.03
N GLY A 127 14.29 -10.73 -8.11
CA GLY A 127 13.70 -10.02 -6.97
C GLY A 127 12.55 -9.10 -7.37
N LYS A 128 11.94 -9.31 -8.53
CA LYS A 128 10.79 -8.55 -9.01
C LYS A 128 9.53 -9.38 -8.99
N ALA A 129 8.41 -8.78 -8.64
CA ALA A 129 7.11 -9.41 -8.78
C ALA A 129 6.11 -8.41 -9.37
N VAL A 130 5.22 -8.89 -10.21
CA VAL A 130 4.03 -8.15 -10.64
C VAL A 130 2.88 -8.50 -9.70
N PHE A 131 2.02 -7.53 -9.41
CA PHE A 131 0.88 -7.78 -8.55
C PHE A 131 -0.38 -7.09 -9.06
N ALA A 132 -1.51 -7.65 -8.66
CA ALA A 132 -2.83 -7.05 -8.79
C ALA A 132 -3.58 -7.22 -7.48
N THR A 133 -4.27 -6.17 -7.02
CA THR A 133 -5.19 -6.24 -5.89
C THR A 133 -6.54 -5.66 -6.30
N TYR A 134 -7.61 -6.29 -5.81
CA TYR A 134 -8.97 -5.79 -5.98
C TYR A 134 -9.62 -5.73 -4.60
N THR A 135 -10.05 -4.55 -4.21
CA THR A 135 -10.65 -4.29 -2.91
C THR A 135 -11.97 -3.59 -3.02
N PHE A 136 -12.83 -3.84 -2.05
CA PHE A 136 -14.06 -3.10 -1.80
C PHE A 136 -13.77 -2.15 -0.64
N GLY A 137 -14.05 -0.88 -0.84
CA GLY A 137 -13.90 0.18 0.13
C GLY A 137 -15.22 0.63 0.71
N TYR A 138 -15.15 1.23 1.89
CA TYR A 138 -16.22 2.01 2.50
C TYR A 138 -15.62 3.32 2.98
N ASP A 139 -16.10 4.42 2.40
CA ASP A 139 -15.78 5.78 2.82
C ASP A 139 -16.72 6.18 3.96
N PHE A 140 -16.14 6.50 5.12
CA PHE A 140 -16.90 6.85 6.32
C PHE A 140 -17.45 8.28 6.29
N ASP A 141 -16.87 9.15 5.49
CA ASP A 141 -17.29 10.55 5.38
C ASP A 141 -18.39 10.72 4.34
N ALA A 142 -18.27 10.04 3.21
CA ALA A 142 -19.31 10.04 2.16
C ALA A 142 -20.43 9.04 2.42
N GLU A 143 -20.26 8.10 3.37
CA GLU A 143 -21.18 6.99 3.63
C GLU A 143 -21.45 6.14 2.38
N ASP A 144 -20.44 5.96 1.53
CA ASP A 144 -20.53 5.27 0.25
C ASP A 144 -19.52 4.13 0.13
N THR A 145 -19.75 3.26 -0.86
CA THR A 145 -18.88 2.14 -1.16
C THR A 145 -18.20 2.34 -2.51
N ASP A 146 -16.93 2.06 -2.58
CA ASP A 146 -16.13 2.09 -3.79
C ASP A 146 -15.49 0.72 -4.11
N THR A 147 -14.89 0.63 -5.27
CA THR A 147 -14.04 -0.49 -5.66
C THR A 147 -12.70 0.02 -6.16
N GLU A 148 -11.64 -0.57 -5.66
CA GLU A 148 -10.28 -0.23 -6.07
C GLU A 148 -9.63 -1.41 -6.79
N LEU A 149 -9.06 -1.14 -7.96
CA LEU A 149 -8.15 -2.04 -8.66
C LEU A 149 -6.76 -1.43 -8.67
N ARG A 150 -5.79 -2.10 -8.04
CA ARG A 150 -4.38 -1.69 -8.04
C ARG A 150 -3.55 -2.70 -8.82
N LEU A 151 -2.75 -2.22 -9.76
CA LEU A 151 -1.80 -3.00 -10.55
C LEU A 151 -0.41 -2.43 -10.36
N GLY A 152 0.61 -3.28 -10.22
CA GLY A 152 1.95 -2.78 -10.02
C GLY A 152 3.05 -3.81 -10.10
N ILE A 153 4.25 -3.32 -9.81
CA ILE A 153 5.47 -4.12 -9.71
C ILE A 153 6.14 -3.83 -8.36
N SER A 154 6.63 -4.87 -7.71
CA SER A 154 7.47 -4.75 -6.52
C SER A 154 8.89 -5.21 -6.80
N PHE A 155 9.84 -4.66 -6.06
CA PHE A 155 11.27 -4.91 -6.17
C PHE A 155 11.80 -5.24 -4.78
N LYS A 156 12.33 -6.45 -4.59
CA LYS A 156 13.02 -6.84 -3.34
C LYS A 156 14.38 -6.15 -3.23
N PHE A 157 14.73 -5.80 -2.01
CA PHE A 157 16.09 -5.29 -1.70
C PHE A 157 17.12 -6.42 -1.70
#